data_6f7587dd7eac51fee79e6607477aadfe
#
_entry.id   6f7587dd7eac51fee79e6607477aadfe
#
_cell.length_a   1.000
_cell.length_b   1.000
_cell.length_c   1.000
_cell.angle_alpha   90.00
_cell.angle_beta   90.00
_cell.angle_gamma   90.00
#
_symmetry.space_group_name_H-M   'P 1'
#
loop_
_entity.id
_entity.type
_entity.pdbx_description
1 polymer ?
#
loop_
_entity_poly.entity_id
_entity_poly.type
_entity_poly.pdbx_seq_one_letter_code
_entity_poly.pdbx_strand_id
1 'polypeptide(L)'
;MTSTKPYVIAKRAVWEAYQQVKANRGAAGIDEETIAMFEQNLSRNLYKLWNRMSSGSYFPPPVKQVEIPKAKGGTRKLGIPTVSDRVAQTVVKRAIEPILDPIFHPDSYGYRPGKSAKQAIAVTRKRCWQYDWVVEFDIKSAFDQIDHGLLMKAVRRHIRESWIRLYVERWLTAPFETATGERVPRERGTPQGGVVSPILMNLFMHYAFDAWMKRTHPSCPFVRYADDAVVHCHSREQAEAVMRSIALRLTECGLAMHPEKSRVVYCKDSNRTASYPQVHFTFLGFTFRPRRAISSQNRIFTSFLPGVSADALKRMRKEVRGWRIPRQTPGTLAELAAQCNPVIRGWWNYYGAFYRTAMYELFRYVDRKLVQWARRKYKTLSRHKRRSEAWLRQMKNGSPQMFFHWSVAGIEVG
;
A
#
# COMPACT_ATOMS: atom_id res chain seq x y z
N MET A 1 -22.64 -23.17 34.19
CA MET A 1 -23.64 -22.64 33.23
C MET A 1 -23.20 -23.05 31.85
N THR A 2 -23.80 -24.01 31.23
CA THR A 2 -23.52 -24.43 29.86
C THR A 2 -23.87 -23.28 28.91
N SER A 3 -22.93 -22.80 28.16
CA SER A 3 -23.15 -21.77 27.14
C SER A 3 -24.25 -22.26 26.17
N THR A 4 -25.37 -21.55 26.10
CA THR A 4 -26.45 -21.84 25.16
C THR A 4 -26.09 -21.64 23.69
N LYS A 5 -24.85 -21.19 23.41
CA LYS A 5 -24.34 -20.91 22.07
C LYS A 5 -23.10 -21.73 21.77
N PRO A 6 -22.98 -22.28 20.56
CA PRO A 6 -21.87 -23.15 20.16
C PRO A 6 -20.50 -22.40 20.14
N TYR A 7 -20.50 -21.05 20.01
CA TYR A 7 -19.28 -20.27 19.91
C TYR A 7 -19.17 -19.19 20.98
N VAL A 8 -18.03 -19.17 21.68
CA VAL A 8 -17.73 -18.19 22.71
C VAL A 8 -17.09 -16.96 22.05
N ILE A 9 -17.90 -15.95 21.77
CA ILE A 9 -17.45 -14.64 21.25
C ILE A 9 -17.86 -13.58 22.27
N ALA A 10 -16.87 -12.84 22.80
CA ALA A 10 -17.14 -11.79 23.77
C ALA A 10 -17.90 -10.61 23.10
N LYS A 11 -18.97 -10.10 23.72
CA LYS A 11 -19.68 -8.90 23.23
C LYS A 11 -18.75 -7.70 23.10
N ARG A 12 -17.79 -7.57 24.03
CA ARG A 12 -16.75 -6.53 23.99
C ARG A 12 -15.91 -6.57 22.71
N ALA A 13 -15.57 -7.76 22.21
CA ALA A 13 -14.81 -7.89 20.97
C ALA A 13 -15.58 -7.30 19.76
N VAL A 14 -16.90 -7.46 19.73
CA VAL A 14 -17.76 -6.86 18.67
C VAL A 14 -17.81 -5.35 18.79
N TRP A 15 -17.89 -4.84 20.02
CA TRP A 15 -17.83 -3.38 20.29
C TRP A 15 -16.49 -2.78 19.84
N GLU A 16 -15.38 -3.37 20.24
CA GLU A 16 -14.03 -2.91 19.87
C GLU A 16 -13.80 -2.98 18.36
N ALA A 17 -14.31 -4.02 17.70
CA ALA A 17 -14.28 -4.16 16.25
C ALA A 17 -15.07 -3.05 15.55
N TYR A 18 -16.26 -2.70 16.07
CA TYR A 18 -17.05 -1.57 15.57
C TYR A 18 -16.29 -0.25 15.70
N GLN A 19 -15.67 0.03 16.86
CA GLN A 19 -14.86 1.25 17.04
C GLN A 19 -13.76 1.39 15.99
N GLN A 20 -13.10 0.29 15.66
CA GLN A 20 -12.07 0.28 14.61
C GLN A 20 -12.66 0.54 13.22
N VAL A 21 -13.82 -0.06 12.91
CA VAL A 21 -14.52 0.18 11.63
C VAL A 21 -14.96 1.64 11.52
N LYS A 22 -15.49 2.23 12.60
CA LYS A 22 -15.86 3.65 12.66
C LYS A 22 -14.67 4.56 12.41
N ALA A 23 -13.55 4.33 13.08
CA ALA A 23 -12.32 5.11 12.92
C ALA A 23 -11.76 5.05 11.49
N ASN A 24 -11.84 3.91 10.84
CA ASN A 24 -11.36 3.71 9.48
C ASN A 24 -12.29 4.32 8.42
N ARG A 25 -13.53 4.72 8.80
CA ARG A 25 -14.54 5.22 7.88
C ARG A 25 -14.84 4.23 6.75
N GLY A 26 -15.34 4.66 5.63
CA GLY A 26 -15.56 3.84 4.44
C GLY A 26 -16.99 3.97 3.89
N ALA A 27 -17.14 3.58 2.62
CA ALA A 27 -18.41 3.64 1.91
C ALA A 27 -19.40 2.58 2.40
N ALA A 28 -20.69 2.76 2.11
CA ALA A 28 -21.74 1.77 2.31
C ALA A 28 -21.53 0.54 1.40
N GLY A 29 -21.95 -0.64 1.88
CA GLY A 29 -21.96 -1.89 1.13
C GLY A 29 -23.14 -1.99 0.17
N ILE A 30 -23.58 -3.23 -0.07
CA ILE A 30 -24.72 -3.51 -0.96
C ILE A 30 -26.05 -3.07 -0.37
N ASP A 31 -26.15 -3.04 0.96
CA ASP A 31 -27.31 -2.60 1.73
C ASP A 31 -27.47 -1.08 1.80
N GLU A 32 -26.53 -0.34 1.22
CA GLU A 32 -26.45 1.13 1.24
C GLU A 32 -26.40 1.74 2.67
N GLU A 33 -26.30 0.91 3.71
CA GLU A 33 -26.20 1.36 5.09
C GLU A 33 -24.84 2.02 5.35
N THR A 34 -24.88 3.32 5.65
CA THR A 34 -23.69 4.07 6.07
C THR A 34 -23.37 3.81 7.54
N ILE A 35 -22.16 4.16 7.99
CA ILE A 35 -21.80 4.09 9.41
C ILE A 35 -22.75 4.93 10.28
N ALA A 36 -23.15 6.13 9.83
CA ALA A 36 -24.08 6.99 10.55
C ALA A 36 -25.48 6.35 10.68
N MET A 37 -25.98 5.68 9.63
CA MET A 37 -27.24 4.94 9.70
C MET A 37 -27.15 3.74 10.65
N PHE A 38 -26.05 2.98 10.59
CA PHE A 38 -25.79 1.86 11.50
C PHE A 38 -25.76 2.31 12.96
N GLU A 39 -25.27 3.52 13.25
CA GLU A 39 -25.21 4.11 14.59
C GLU A 39 -26.58 4.49 15.17
N GLN A 40 -27.58 4.77 14.35
CA GLN A 40 -28.93 5.10 14.84
C GLN A 40 -29.55 4.00 15.71
N ASN A 41 -29.20 2.72 15.44
CA ASN A 41 -29.64 1.57 16.21
C ASN A 41 -28.45 0.72 16.71
N LEU A 42 -27.37 1.36 17.11
CA LEU A 42 -26.08 0.73 17.38
C LEU A 42 -26.13 -0.48 18.29
N SER A 43 -26.75 -0.34 19.47
CA SER A 43 -26.84 -1.43 20.45
C SER A 43 -27.55 -2.65 19.88
N ARG A 44 -28.68 -2.44 19.20
CA ARG A 44 -29.48 -3.49 18.56
C ARG A 44 -28.68 -4.17 17.41
N ASN A 45 -28.01 -3.38 16.58
CA ASN A 45 -27.24 -3.89 15.44
C ASN A 45 -26.04 -4.73 15.91
N LEU A 46 -25.31 -4.26 16.91
CA LEU A 46 -24.17 -5.03 17.48
C LEU A 46 -24.65 -6.29 18.22
N TYR A 47 -25.77 -6.21 18.96
CA TYR A 47 -26.34 -7.38 19.62
C TYR A 47 -26.78 -8.44 18.61
N LYS A 48 -27.49 -8.03 17.54
CA LYS A 48 -27.92 -8.92 16.44
C LYS A 48 -26.72 -9.60 15.77
N LEU A 49 -25.66 -8.83 15.48
CA LEU A 49 -24.44 -9.36 14.88
C LEU A 49 -23.75 -10.36 15.80
N TRP A 50 -23.50 -9.98 17.06
CA TRP A 50 -22.92 -10.87 18.07
C TRP A 50 -23.72 -12.15 18.23
N ASN A 51 -25.07 -12.03 18.32
CA ASN A 51 -25.95 -13.19 18.49
C ASN A 51 -25.82 -14.18 17.32
N ARG A 52 -25.84 -13.67 16.07
CA ARG A 52 -25.69 -14.49 14.87
C ARG A 52 -24.29 -15.11 14.76
N MET A 53 -23.25 -14.36 15.08
CA MET A 53 -21.89 -14.91 15.07
C MET A 53 -21.71 -15.99 16.14
N SER A 54 -22.22 -15.78 17.35
CA SER A 54 -22.10 -16.76 18.45
C SER A 54 -22.93 -18.01 18.25
N SER A 55 -24.04 -17.94 17.50
CA SER A 55 -24.86 -19.10 17.13
C SER A 55 -24.44 -19.84 15.86
N GLY A 56 -23.47 -19.29 15.13
CA GLY A 56 -23.06 -19.82 13.81
C GLY A 56 -24.02 -19.49 12.67
N SER A 57 -25.08 -18.71 12.91
CA SER A 57 -26.09 -18.35 11.90
C SER A 57 -25.77 -17.05 11.13
N TYR A 58 -24.57 -16.46 11.32
CA TYR A 58 -24.13 -15.33 10.52
C TYR A 58 -23.68 -15.79 9.14
N PHE A 59 -24.33 -15.29 8.10
CA PHE A 59 -23.94 -15.43 6.70
C PHE A 59 -23.59 -14.04 6.17
N PRO A 60 -22.39 -13.88 5.58
CA PRO A 60 -22.00 -12.59 4.99
C PRO A 60 -22.91 -12.27 3.80
N PRO A 61 -23.38 -11.01 3.69
CA PRO A 61 -24.09 -10.58 2.50
C PRO A 61 -23.15 -10.57 1.27
N PRO A 62 -23.70 -10.48 0.03
CA PRO A 62 -22.88 -10.26 -1.15
C PRO A 62 -22.01 -9.03 -1.01
N VAL A 63 -20.83 -9.07 -1.60
CA VAL A 63 -19.87 -7.95 -1.56
C VAL A 63 -20.13 -7.02 -2.75
N LYS A 64 -20.41 -5.74 -2.50
CA LYS A 64 -20.62 -4.72 -3.55
C LYS A 64 -19.36 -4.56 -4.38
N GLN A 65 -19.41 -4.88 -5.67
CA GLN A 65 -18.30 -4.71 -6.59
C GLN A 65 -18.27 -3.29 -7.16
N VAL A 66 -17.12 -2.63 -7.04
CA VAL A 66 -16.87 -1.31 -7.65
C VAL A 66 -15.61 -1.37 -8.49
N GLU A 67 -15.67 -0.84 -9.70
CA GLU A 67 -14.52 -0.76 -10.60
C GLU A 67 -13.79 0.57 -10.43
N ILE A 68 -12.49 0.52 -10.15
CA ILE A 68 -11.64 1.70 -10.04
C ILE A 68 -10.61 1.70 -11.17
N PRO A 69 -10.47 2.82 -11.92
CA PRO A 69 -9.46 2.91 -12.97
C PRO A 69 -8.04 2.77 -12.45
N LYS A 70 -7.22 1.92 -13.09
CA LYS A 70 -5.78 1.82 -12.81
C LYS A 70 -5.02 2.98 -13.49
N ALA A 71 -3.94 3.42 -12.85
CA ALA A 71 -3.11 4.52 -13.37
C ALA A 71 -2.46 4.25 -14.75
N LYS A 72 -2.26 2.97 -15.10
CA LYS A 72 -1.64 2.51 -16.36
C LYS A 72 -2.65 1.91 -17.35
N GLY A 73 -3.95 2.16 -17.14
CA GLY A 73 -5.04 1.59 -17.95
C GLY A 73 -5.64 0.32 -17.36
N GLY A 74 -6.87 0.00 -17.78
CA GLY A 74 -7.69 -1.06 -17.22
C GLY A 74 -8.36 -0.68 -15.89
N THR A 75 -9.15 -1.60 -15.32
CA THR A 75 -9.88 -1.42 -14.08
C THR A 75 -9.35 -2.35 -12.98
N ARG A 76 -9.61 -1.99 -11.73
CA ARG A 76 -9.41 -2.82 -10.54
C ARG A 76 -10.76 -3.01 -9.88
N LYS A 77 -11.15 -4.25 -9.67
CA LYS A 77 -12.38 -4.59 -8.97
C LYS A 77 -12.12 -4.50 -7.46
N LEU A 78 -12.83 -3.60 -6.76
CA LEU A 78 -12.85 -3.55 -5.31
C LEU A 78 -14.15 -4.13 -4.79
N GLY A 79 -14.05 -4.87 -3.69
CA GLY A 79 -15.22 -5.35 -2.96
C GLY A 79 -15.46 -4.49 -1.72
N ILE A 80 -16.67 -3.96 -1.58
CA ILE A 80 -17.08 -3.18 -0.41
C ILE A 80 -18.06 -4.01 0.42
N PRO A 81 -17.62 -4.59 1.56
CA PRO A 81 -18.52 -5.29 2.48
C PRO A 81 -19.45 -4.28 3.19
N THR A 82 -20.60 -4.75 3.67
CA THR A 82 -21.51 -3.98 4.52
C THR A 82 -20.84 -3.54 5.82
N VAL A 83 -21.40 -2.54 6.52
CA VAL A 83 -20.88 -2.12 7.83
C VAL A 83 -20.87 -3.28 8.82
N SER A 84 -21.97 -4.01 8.92
CA SER A 84 -22.09 -5.22 9.75
C SER A 84 -21.02 -6.26 9.43
N ASP A 85 -20.78 -6.51 8.14
CA ASP A 85 -19.79 -7.52 7.70
C ASP A 85 -18.35 -7.05 7.98
N ARG A 86 -18.05 -5.76 7.83
CA ARG A 86 -16.74 -5.19 8.24
C ARG A 86 -16.50 -5.37 9.74
N VAL A 87 -17.54 -5.21 10.58
CA VAL A 87 -17.42 -5.45 12.03
C VAL A 87 -17.16 -6.94 12.28
N ALA A 88 -17.92 -7.85 11.66
CA ALA A 88 -17.72 -9.29 11.79
C ALA A 88 -16.31 -9.73 11.36
N GLN A 89 -15.84 -9.25 10.22
CA GLN A 89 -14.48 -9.50 9.72
C GLN A 89 -13.42 -8.96 10.67
N THR A 90 -13.66 -7.79 11.29
CA THR A 90 -12.72 -7.19 12.25
C THR A 90 -12.64 -8.02 13.52
N VAL A 91 -13.75 -8.59 14.01
CA VAL A 91 -13.74 -9.53 15.15
C VAL A 91 -12.83 -10.72 14.85
N VAL A 92 -13.00 -11.35 13.69
CA VAL A 92 -12.16 -12.48 13.27
C VAL A 92 -10.70 -12.05 13.07
N LYS A 93 -10.46 -10.95 12.36
CA LYS A 93 -9.10 -10.43 12.16
C LYS A 93 -8.36 -10.24 13.49
N ARG A 94 -8.98 -9.60 14.47
CA ARG A 94 -8.40 -9.37 15.80
C ARG A 94 -8.10 -10.67 16.55
N ALA A 95 -8.90 -11.71 16.33
CA ALA A 95 -8.66 -13.02 16.93
C ALA A 95 -7.50 -13.78 16.29
N ILE A 96 -7.34 -13.68 14.97
CA ILE A 96 -6.31 -14.44 14.23
C ILE A 96 -4.97 -13.71 14.14
N GLU A 97 -4.94 -12.38 14.19
CA GLU A 97 -3.72 -11.58 14.00
C GLU A 97 -2.62 -11.92 15.03
N PRO A 98 -2.90 -12.07 16.35
CA PRO A 98 -1.89 -12.50 17.33
C PRO A 98 -1.37 -13.91 17.12
N ILE A 99 -2.15 -14.78 16.48
CA ILE A 99 -1.77 -16.16 16.18
C ILE A 99 -0.90 -16.24 14.92
N LEU A 100 -1.27 -15.48 13.89
CA LEU A 100 -0.63 -15.56 12.58
C LEU A 100 0.57 -14.63 12.42
N ASP A 101 0.57 -13.43 13.03
CA ASP A 101 1.68 -12.49 12.83
C ASP A 101 3.05 -13.04 13.24
N PRO A 102 3.18 -13.78 14.38
CA PRO A 102 4.47 -14.35 14.79
C PRO A 102 5.04 -15.40 13.84
N ILE A 103 4.22 -16.08 13.04
CA ILE A 103 4.70 -17.10 12.09
C ILE A 103 5.22 -16.50 10.77
N PHE A 104 4.83 -15.26 10.45
CA PHE A 104 5.24 -14.64 9.20
C PHE A 104 6.74 -14.32 9.17
N HIS A 105 7.32 -14.42 7.99
CA HIS A 105 8.74 -14.12 7.80
C HIS A 105 9.09 -12.69 8.26
N PRO A 106 10.25 -12.45 8.91
CA PRO A 106 10.66 -11.11 9.37
C PRO A 106 10.67 -10.07 8.26
N ASP A 107 10.99 -10.46 7.04
CA ASP A 107 11.06 -9.60 5.85
C ASP A 107 9.74 -9.54 5.04
N SER A 108 8.64 -9.98 5.62
CA SER A 108 7.28 -9.70 5.14
C SER A 108 6.73 -8.50 5.89
N TYR A 109 6.37 -7.42 5.19
CA TYR A 109 6.06 -6.11 5.78
C TYR A 109 4.61 -5.66 5.58
N GLY A 110 3.95 -6.07 4.50
CA GLY A 110 2.62 -5.58 4.15
C GLY A 110 1.54 -5.99 5.13
N TYR A 111 0.68 -5.05 5.52
CA TYR A 111 -0.50 -5.27 6.37
C TYR A 111 -0.24 -5.94 7.73
N ARG A 112 0.93 -5.73 8.29
CA ARG A 112 1.34 -6.31 9.59
C ARG A 112 1.51 -5.24 10.67
N PRO A 113 1.12 -5.54 11.94
CA PRO A 113 1.39 -4.66 13.07
C PRO A 113 2.89 -4.34 13.22
N GLY A 114 3.22 -3.09 13.51
CA GLY A 114 4.61 -2.67 13.74
C GLY A 114 5.54 -2.71 12.51
N LYS A 115 5.04 -3.11 11.34
CA LYS A 115 5.77 -3.12 10.08
C LYS A 115 5.34 -1.96 9.17
N SER A 116 6.27 -1.45 8.35
CA SER A 116 5.99 -0.34 7.44
C SER A 116 6.69 -0.48 6.09
N ALA A 117 6.15 0.20 5.08
CA ALA A 117 6.77 0.29 3.76
C ALA A 117 8.17 0.95 3.82
N LYS A 118 8.39 1.92 4.72
CA LYS A 118 9.71 2.53 4.89
C LYS A 118 10.75 1.53 5.39
N GLN A 119 10.39 0.64 6.31
CA GLN A 119 11.29 -0.42 6.78
C GLN A 119 11.64 -1.38 5.63
N ALA A 120 10.65 -1.79 4.83
CA ALA A 120 10.88 -2.61 3.64
C ALA A 120 11.87 -1.95 2.67
N ILE A 121 11.68 -0.67 2.35
CA ILE A 121 12.58 0.10 1.48
C ILE A 121 13.99 0.23 2.09
N ALA A 122 14.11 0.47 3.41
CA ALA A 122 15.40 0.58 4.09
C ALA A 122 16.20 -0.73 4.01
N VAL A 123 15.54 -1.87 4.25
CA VAL A 123 16.16 -3.19 4.13
C VAL A 123 16.55 -3.50 2.68
N THR A 124 15.64 -3.24 1.72
CA THR A 124 15.93 -3.38 0.29
C THR A 124 17.16 -2.54 -0.11
N ARG A 125 17.23 -1.26 0.32
CA ARG A 125 18.38 -0.39 0.05
C ARG A 125 19.68 -0.99 0.57
N LYS A 126 19.69 -1.45 1.82
CA LYS A 126 20.88 -2.04 2.45
C LYS A 126 21.34 -3.29 1.68
N ARG A 127 20.40 -4.15 1.26
CA ARG A 127 20.71 -5.36 0.50
C ARG A 127 21.19 -5.05 -0.93
N CYS A 128 20.68 -4.02 -1.59
CA CYS A 128 21.18 -3.59 -2.90
C CYS A 128 22.65 -3.14 -2.86
N TRP A 129 23.22 -2.84 -1.69
CA TRP A 129 24.67 -2.59 -1.54
C TRP A 129 25.50 -3.84 -1.32
N GLN A 130 24.88 -4.94 -0.89
CA GLN A 130 25.50 -6.22 -0.53
C GLN A 130 25.37 -7.26 -1.67
N TYR A 131 24.36 -7.13 -2.50
CA TYR A 131 24.01 -8.06 -3.56
C TYR A 131 24.00 -7.33 -4.90
N ASP A 132 24.57 -7.94 -5.92
CA ASP A 132 24.75 -7.30 -7.21
C ASP A 132 23.50 -7.36 -8.09
N TRP A 133 22.60 -8.28 -7.80
CA TRP A 133 21.41 -8.54 -8.59
C TRP A 133 20.13 -8.57 -7.76
N VAL A 134 19.05 -8.10 -8.38
CA VAL A 134 17.71 -8.14 -7.81
C VAL A 134 16.75 -8.75 -8.81
N VAL A 135 15.94 -9.71 -8.34
CA VAL A 135 14.75 -10.15 -9.04
C VAL A 135 13.57 -9.32 -8.56
N GLU A 136 13.03 -8.46 -9.44
CA GLU A 136 11.73 -7.78 -9.25
C GLU A 136 10.67 -8.63 -9.92
N PHE A 137 9.58 -8.96 -9.23
CA PHE A 137 8.46 -9.67 -9.84
C PHE A 137 7.12 -9.19 -9.28
N ASP A 138 6.08 -9.31 -10.10
CA ASP A 138 4.69 -8.98 -9.81
C ASP A 138 3.83 -10.23 -10.05
N ILE A 139 2.84 -10.45 -9.21
CA ILE A 139 1.90 -11.57 -9.33
C ILE A 139 0.63 -11.07 -10.00
N LYS A 140 0.18 -11.74 -11.08
CA LYS A 140 -1.07 -11.39 -11.75
C LYS A 140 -2.26 -11.56 -10.82
N SER A 141 -2.99 -10.47 -10.55
CA SER A 141 -4.24 -10.49 -9.80
C SER A 141 -4.20 -11.36 -8.54
N ALA A 142 -3.11 -11.24 -7.75
CA ALA A 142 -2.82 -12.15 -6.64
C ALA A 142 -4.03 -12.38 -5.72
N PHE A 143 -4.73 -11.31 -5.31
CA PHE A 143 -5.93 -11.41 -4.46
C PHE A 143 -7.07 -12.18 -5.11
N ASP A 144 -7.21 -12.13 -6.43
CA ASP A 144 -8.32 -12.76 -7.17
C ASP A 144 -8.04 -14.23 -7.51
N GLN A 145 -6.77 -14.67 -7.38
CA GLN A 145 -6.31 -16.00 -7.79
C GLN A 145 -5.99 -16.95 -6.64
N ILE A 146 -6.08 -16.52 -5.38
CA ILE A 146 -5.82 -17.39 -4.21
C ILE A 146 -6.70 -18.63 -4.28
N ASP A 147 -6.09 -19.81 -4.27
CA ASP A 147 -6.79 -21.08 -4.17
C ASP A 147 -7.38 -21.24 -2.77
N HIS A 148 -8.72 -21.44 -2.70
CA HIS A 148 -9.45 -21.58 -1.43
C HIS A 148 -9.04 -22.84 -0.67
N GLY A 149 -8.78 -23.95 -1.36
CA GLY A 149 -8.36 -25.22 -0.76
C GLY A 149 -7.01 -25.11 -0.05
N LEU A 150 -6.01 -24.54 -0.77
CA LEU A 150 -4.68 -24.29 -0.21
C LEU A 150 -4.72 -23.28 0.94
N LEU A 151 -5.50 -22.19 0.81
CA LEU A 151 -5.66 -21.22 1.88
C LEU A 151 -6.33 -21.84 3.11
N MET A 152 -7.42 -22.58 2.94
CA MET A 152 -8.10 -23.22 4.07
C MET A 152 -7.27 -24.32 4.72
N LYS A 153 -6.39 -25.00 3.97
CA LYS A 153 -5.39 -25.90 4.55
C LYS A 153 -4.44 -25.16 5.48
N ALA A 154 -3.96 -23.98 5.08
CA ALA A 154 -3.11 -23.13 5.92
C ALA A 154 -3.88 -22.57 7.14
N VAL A 155 -5.13 -22.13 6.97
CA VAL A 155 -6.00 -21.68 8.07
C VAL A 155 -6.20 -22.78 9.10
N ARG A 156 -6.57 -24.00 8.67
CA ARG A 156 -6.79 -25.14 9.58
C ARG A 156 -5.54 -25.57 10.34
N ARG A 157 -4.34 -25.33 9.79
CA ARG A 157 -3.08 -25.63 10.44
C ARG A 157 -2.82 -24.76 11.66
N HIS A 158 -3.23 -23.49 11.63
CA HIS A 158 -2.90 -22.50 12.67
C HIS A 158 -4.07 -22.11 13.55
N ILE A 159 -5.30 -22.18 13.03
CA ILE A 159 -6.50 -21.73 13.71
C ILE A 159 -7.27 -22.94 14.20
N ARG A 160 -7.35 -23.09 15.52
CA ARG A 160 -8.08 -24.20 16.17
C ARG A 160 -9.58 -23.90 16.29
N GLU A 161 -9.94 -22.64 16.46
CA GLU A 161 -11.30 -22.17 16.69
C GLU A 161 -12.20 -22.44 15.47
N SER A 162 -13.18 -23.30 15.65
CA SER A 162 -14.09 -23.76 14.59
C SER A 162 -14.92 -22.61 14.00
N TRP A 163 -15.33 -21.65 14.84
CA TRP A 163 -16.10 -20.48 14.37
C TRP A 163 -15.30 -19.56 13.44
N ILE A 164 -14.01 -19.40 13.70
CA ILE A 164 -13.13 -18.60 12.84
C ILE A 164 -13.02 -19.26 11.46
N ARG A 165 -12.75 -20.57 11.43
CA ARG A 165 -12.67 -21.34 10.18
C ARG A 165 -13.96 -21.26 9.37
N LEU A 166 -15.13 -21.39 10.06
CA LEU A 166 -16.45 -21.28 9.46
C LEU A 166 -16.63 -19.92 8.76
N TYR A 167 -16.29 -18.81 9.45
CA TYR A 167 -16.49 -17.49 8.88
C TYR A 167 -15.49 -17.15 7.78
N VAL A 168 -14.24 -17.57 7.90
CA VAL A 168 -13.27 -17.43 6.80
C VAL A 168 -13.78 -18.13 5.55
N GLU A 169 -14.27 -19.39 5.66
CA GLU A 169 -14.80 -20.15 4.53
C GLU A 169 -16.02 -19.44 3.89
N ARG A 170 -16.95 -18.94 4.70
CA ARG A 170 -18.11 -18.17 4.23
C ARG A 170 -17.71 -16.87 3.51
N TRP A 171 -16.69 -16.14 3.98
CA TRP A 171 -16.20 -14.94 3.29
C TRP A 171 -15.44 -15.26 2.00
N LEU A 172 -14.78 -16.39 1.92
CA LEU A 172 -14.13 -16.81 0.67
C LEU A 172 -15.15 -17.14 -0.42
N THR A 173 -16.29 -17.72 -0.05
CA THR A 173 -17.35 -18.15 -0.99
C THR A 173 -18.48 -17.11 -1.16
N ALA A 174 -18.50 -16.03 -0.36
CA ALA A 174 -19.52 -14.98 -0.50
C ALA A 174 -19.46 -14.35 -1.90
N PRO A 175 -20.59 -14.25 -2.65
CA PRO A 175 -20.59 -13.74 -4.01
C PRO A 175 -20.28 -12.24 -4.07
N PHE A 176 -19.79 -11.78 -5.22
CA PHE A 176 -19.84 -10.38 -5.58
C PHE A 176 -21.22 -10.02 -6.14
N GLU A 177 -21.65 -8.78 -5.91
CA GLU A 177 -22.79 -8.21 -6.60
C GLU A 177 -22.33 -7.00 -7.40
N THR A 178 -22.60 -7.03 -8.69
CA THR A 178 -22.22 -5.98 -9.65
C THR A 178 -23.15 -4.76 -9.52
N ALA A 179 -22.81 -3.66 -10.20
CA ALA A 179 -23.69 -2.48 -10.25
C ALA A 179 -25.04 -2.76 -10.93
N THR A 180 -25.16 -3.84 -11.71
CA THR A 180 -26.41 -4.27 -12.36
C THR A 180 -27.25 -5.23 -11.49
N GLY A 181 -26.79 -5.54 -10.25
CA GLY A 181 -27.47 -6.46 -9.35
C GLY A 181 -27.18 -7.95 -9.64
N GLU A 182 -26.31 -8.25 -10.59
CA GLU A 182 -25.91 -9.62 -10.89
C GLU A 182 -25.00 -10.16 -9.79
N ARG A 183 -25.28 -11.37 -9.31
CA ARG A 183 -24.48 -12.09 -8.32
C ARG A 183 -23.51 -13.04 -9.00
N VAL A 184 -22.23 -12.72 -8.85
CA VAL A 184 -21.14 -13.53 -9.40
C VAL A 184 -20.56 -14.41 -8.29
N PRO A 185 -20.67 -15.76 -8.39
CA PRO A 185 -20.09 -16.68 -7.41
C PRO A 185 -18.56 -16.54 -7.39
N ARG A 186 -17.95 -16.94 -6.27
CA ARG A 186 -16.51 -16.88 -6.12
C ARG A 186 -15.98 -18.26 -5.74
N GLU A 187 -15.15 -18.80 -6.62
CA GLU A 187 -14.48 -20.08 -6.45
C GLU A 187 -13.00 -19.92 -6.07
N ARG A 188 -12.45 -18.73 -6.29
CA ARG A 188 -11.06 -18.34 -5.99
C ARG A 188 -10.98 -16.93 -5.46
N GLY A 189 -9.87 -16.63 -4.83
CA GLY A 189 -9.51 -15.29 -4.38
C GLY A 189 -10.20 -14.83 -3.11
N THR A 190 -9.85 -13.63 -2.71
CA THR A 190 -10.45 -12.91 -1.58
C THR A 190 -10.74 -11.47 -1.99
N PRO A 191 -11.84 -10.84 -1.51
CA PRO A 191 -12.22 -9.50 -1.97
C PRO A 191 -11.13 -8.48 -1.70
N GLN A 192 -10.70 -7.76 -2.73
CA GLN A 192 -9.86 -6.57 -2.54
C GLN A 192 -10.70 -5.48 -1.86
N GLY A 193 -10.48 -5.27 -0.55
CA GLY A 193 -11.27 -4.37 0.29
C GLY A 193 -11.95 -5.07 1.48
N GLY A 194 -11.95 -6.39 1.53
CA GLY A 194 -12.32 -7.13 2.74
C GLY A 194 -11.33 -6.91 3.88
N VAL A 195 -11.82 -6.84 5.12
CA VAL A 195 -10.98 -6.55 6.31
C VAL A 195 -10.03 -7.72 6.65
N VAL A 196 -10.46 -8.96 6.43
CA VAL A 196 -9.63 -10.17 6.65
C VAL A 196 -8.74 -10.51 5.45
N SER A 197 -9.04 -9.99 4.26
CA SER A 197 -8.33 -10.33 3.02
C SER A 197 -6.81 -10.12 3.10
N PRO A 198 -6.29 -9.02 3.68
CA PRO A 198 -4.85 -8.81 3.80
C PRO A 198 -4.11 -9.85 4.64
N ILE A 199 -4.68 -10.28 5.77
CA ILE A 199 -4.03 -11.27 6.62
C ILE A 199 -4.12 -12.68 6.01
N LEU A 200 -5.21 -12.99 5.30
CA LEU A 200 -5.35 -14.24 4.56
C LEU A 200 -4.38 -14.30 3.36
N MET A 201 -4.19 -13.18 2.64
CA MET A 201 -3.16 -13.06 1.62
C MET A 201 -1.77 -13.31 2.21
N ASN A 202 -1.44 -12.70 3.36
CA ASN A 202 -0.15 -12.91 4.01
C ASN A 202 0.04 -14.37 4.44
N LEU A 203 -1.00 -15.03 4.93
CA LEU A 203 -0.96 -16.45 5.29
C LEU A 203 -0.71 -17.33 4.05
N PHE A 204 -1.41 -17.05 2.95
CA PHE A 204 -1.20 -17.76 1.70
C PHE A 204 0.22 -17.58 1.18
N MET A 205 0.71 -16.33 1.11
CA MET A 205 2.05 -16.01 0.63
C MET A 205 3.16 -16.52 1.56
N HIS A 206 2.88 -16.65 2.85
CA HIS A 206 3.83 -17.28 3.78
C HIS A 206 4.19 -18.72 3.33
N TYR A 207 3.21 -19.51 2.88
CA TYR A 207 3.45 -20.86 2.40
C TYR A 207 3.84 -20.95 0.92
N ALA A 208 3.21 -20.13 0.10
CA ALA A 208 3.48 -20.13 -1.34
C ALA A 208 4.89 -19.59 -1.65
N PHE A 209 5.37 -18.63 -0.87
CA PHE A 209 6.62 -17.93 -1.15
C PHE A 209 7.59 -17.89 0.05
N ASP A 210 7.23 -17.29 1.20
CA ASP A 210 8.18 -16.97 2.26
C ASP A 210 8.93 -18.19 2.81
N ALA A 211 8.17 -19.20 3.28
CA ALA A 211 8.73 -20.43 3.85
C ALA A 211 9.42 -21.30 2.79
N TRP A 212 8.90 -21.28 1.58
CA TRP A 212 9.52 -21.98 0.46
C TRP A 212 10.85 -21.33 0.08
N MET A 213 10.94 -20.02 -0.07
CA MET A 213 12.20 -19.28 -0.31
C MET A 213 13.25 -19.57 0.74
N LYS A 214 12.88 -19.51 2.02
CA LYS A 214 13.80 -19.79 3.13
C LYS A 214 14.40 -21.19 3.04
N ARG A 215 13.63 -22.18 2.59
CA ARG A 215 14.07 -23.58 2.47
C ARG A 215 14.86 -23.83 1.21
N THR A 216 14.40 -23.30 0.06
CA THR A 216 14.93 -23.67 -1.27
C THR A 216 16.06 -22.73 -1.72
N HIS A 217 15.99 -21.46 -1.34
CA HIS A 217 16.96 -20.43 -1.71
C HIS A 217 17.45 -19.61 -0.50
N PRO A 218 18.06 -20.25 0.53
CA PRO A 218 18.44 -19.59 1.78
C PRO A 218 19.50 -18.48 1.58
N SER A 219 20.31 -18.55 0.53
CA SER A 219 21.31 -17.53 0.17
C SER A 219 20.72 -16.30 -0.56
N CYS A 220 19.43 -16.32 -0.91
CA CYS A 220 18.75 -15.27 -1.64
C CYS A 220 17.71 -14.58 -0.75
N PRO A 221 18.09 -13.59 0.11
CA PRO A 221 17.14 -12.90 0.94
C PRO A 221 16.17 -12.09 0.11
N PHE A 222 14.93 -12.00 0.59
CA PHE A 222 13.86 -11.26 -0.08
C PHE A 222 13.26 -10.19 0.82
N VAL A 223 12.54 -9.25 0.23
CA VAL A 223 11.66 -8.30 0.93
C VAL A 223 10.30 -8.36 0.26
N ARG A 224 9.25 -8.64 1.04
CA ARG A 224 7.88 -8.74 0.53
C ARG A 224 6.96 -7.74 1.23
N TYR A 225 6.12 -7.10 0.44
CA TYR A 225 5.03 -6.25 0.91
C TYR A 225 3.72 -6.67 0.23
N ALA A 226 2.92 -7.49 0.90
CA ALA A 226 1.75 -8.17 0.35
C ALA A 226 2.13 -9.08 -0.85
N ASP A 227 1.69 -8.73 -2.05
CA ASP A 227 1.99 -9.40 -3.32
C ASP A 227 3.24 -8.87 -4.04
N ASP A 228 3.70 -7.65 -3.69
CA ASP A 228 4.95 -7.08 -4.21
C ASP A 228 6.16 -7.68 -3.50
N ALA A 229 7.15 -8.19 -4.25
CA ALA A 229 8.37 -8.70 -3.65
C ALA A 229 9.61 -8.46 -4.52
N VAL A 230 10.76 -8.39 -3.84
CA VAL A 230 12.08 -8.33 -4.46
C VAL A 230 13.00 -9.36 -3.80
N VAL A 231 13.83 -10.04 -4.59
CA VAL A 231 14.81 -11.04 -4.11
C VAL A 231 16.22 -10.59 -4.50
N HIS A 232 17.15 -10.71 -3.57
CA HIS A 232 18.53 -10.28 -3.75
C HIS A 232 19.43 -11.49 -4.03
N CYS A 233 20.28 -11.37 -5.07
CA CYS A 233 21.15 -12.45 -5.56
C CYS A 233 22.57 -11.93 -5.77
N HIS A 234 23.57 -12.82 -5.66
CA HIS A 234 24.97 -12.46 -5.85
C HIS A 234 25.37 -12.44 -7.34
N SER A 235 24.82 -13.34 -8.14
CA SER A 235 25.15 -13.40 -9.56
C SER A 235 23.91 -13.34 -10.45
N ARG A 236 24.13 -13.06 -11.74
CA ARG A 236 23.07 -13.03 -12.74
C ARG A 236 22.43 -14.40 -12.94
N GLU A 237 23.26 -15.43 -13.03
CA GLU A 237 22.86 -16.82 -13.20
C GLU A 237 21.98 -17.28 -12.04
N GLN A 238 22.37 -16.92 -10.81
CA GLN A 238 21.56 -17.16 -9.60
C GLN A 238 20.23 -16.45 -9.69
N ALA A 239 20.20 -15.17 -10.07
CA ALA A 239 18.96 -14.39 -10.17
C ALA A 239 18.00 -14.96 -11.23
N GLU A 240 18.53 -15.36 -12.41
CA GLU A 240 17.74 -15.99 -13.46
C GLU A 240 17.20 -17.36 -13.03
N ALA A 241 18.00 -18.18 -12.34
CA ALA A 241 17.57 -19.47 -11.80
C ALA A 241 16.50 -19.31 -10.74
N VAL A 242 16.67 -18.37 -9.81
CA VAL A 242 15.69 -18.05 -8.75
C VAL A 242 14.38 -17.55 -9.37
N MET A 243 14.44 -16.68 -10.38
CA MET A 243 13.23 -16.17 -11.05
C MET A 243 12.44 -17.31 -11.73
N ARG A 244 13.11 -18.24 -12.41
CA ARG A 244 12.46 -19.43 -12.99
C ARG A 244 11.84 -20.31 -11.90
N SER A 245 12.56 -20.55 -10.81
CA SER A 245 12.10 -21.34 -9.67
C SER A 245 10.87 -20.73 -9.01
N ILE A 246 10.83 -19.39 -8.81
CA ILE A 246 9.67 -18.67 -8.29
C ILE A 246 8.47 -18.80 -9.24
N ALA A 247 8.68 -18.67 -10.56
CA ALA A 247 7.60 -18.81 -11.54
C ALA A 247 6.93 -20.18 -11.47
N LEU A 248 7.73 -21.26 -11.42
CA LEU A 248 7.24 -22.63 -11.25
C LEU A 248 6.46 -22.78 -9.92
N ARG A 249 7.05 -22.30 -8.82
CA ARG A 249 6.43 -22.38 -7.51
C ARG A 249 5.09 -21.64 -7.42
N LEU A 250 4.99 -20.47 -8.01
CA LEU A 250 3.74 -19.73 -8.08
C LEU A 250 2.66 -20.49 -8.86
N THR A 251 3.05 -21.10 -9.99
CA THR A 251 2.14 -21.96 -10.79
C THR A 251 1.62 -23.14 -9.99
N GLU A 252 2.47 -23.84 -9.22
CA GLU A 252 2.05 -24.90 -8.31
C GLU A 252 1.00 -24.44 -7.27
N CYS A 253 1.07 -23.16 -6.89
CA CYS A 253 0.13 -22.54 -5.94
C CYS A 253 -1.09 -21.90 -6.62
N GLY A 254 -1.30 -22.12 -7.92
CA GLY A 254 -2.40 -21.54 -8.69
C GLY A 254 -2.25 -20.04 -8.98
N LEU A 255 -1.05 -19.48 -8.81
CA LEU A 255 -0.70 -18.10 -9.13
C LEU A 255 0.12 -18.01 -10.42
N ALA A 256 0.17 -16.84 -11.03
CA ALA A 256 1.01 -16.60 -12.21
C ALA A 256 1.87 -15.35 -12.03
N MET A 257 3.14 -15.45 -12.35
CA MET A 257 4.05 -14.30 -12.45
C MET A 257 3.67 -13.43 -13.65
N HIS A 258 3.75 -12.10 -13.50
CA HIS A 258 3.48 -11.17 -14.59
C HIS A 258 4.73 -11.05 -15.49
N PRO A 259 4.69 -11.50 -16.77
CA PRO A 259 5.90 -11.59 -17.61
C PRO A 259 6.55 -10.24 -17.88
N GLU A 260 5.75 -9.19 -18.14
CA GLU A 260 6.28 -7.87 -18.49
C GLU A 260 6.77 -7.04 -17.29
N LYS A 261 6.39 -7.42 -16.07
CA LYS A 261 6.78 -6.70 -14.85
C LYS A 261 7.78 -7.45 -14.00
N SER A 262 8.17 -8.65 -14.44
CA SER A 262 9.18 -9.46 -13.75
C SER A 262 10.49 -9.41 -14.51
N ARG A 263 11.57 -9.08 -13.81
CA ARG A 263 12.88 -8.87 -14.43
C ARG A 263 14.03 -9.03 -13.46
N VAL A 264 15.19 -9.33 -14.02
CA VAL A 264 16.47 -9.36 -13.32
C VAL A 264 17.16 -8.01 -13.50
N VAL A 265 17.61 -7.38 -12.43
CA VAL A 265 18.15 -6.02 -12.40
C VAL A 265 19.54 -6.03 -11.78
N TYR A 266 20.49 -5.37 -12.43
CA TYR A 266 21.83 -5.16 -11.92
C TYR A 266 21.91 -3.91 -11.04
N CYS A 267 22.43 -4.08 -9.83
CA CYS A 267 22.58 -2.99 -8.85
C CYS A 267 23.88 -2.20 -9.11
N LYS A 268 23.95 -1.53 -10.26
CA LYS A 268 25.12 -0.74 -10.70
C LYS A 268 25.45 0.41 -9.74
N ASP A 269 26.74 0.54 -9.37
CA ASP A 269 27.28 1.65 -8.57
C ASP A 269 28.74 1.94 -8.95
N SER A 270 29.48 2.72 -8.14
CA SER A 270 30.88 3.03 -8.41
C SER A 270 31.82 1.82 -8.39
N ASN A 271 31.49 0.76 -7.65
CA ASN A 271 32.31 -0.46 -7.57
C ASN A 271 31.84 -1.52 -8.59
N ARG A 272 30.59 -1.44 -9.03
CA ARG A 272 29.91 -2.35 -9.94
C ARG A 272 29.65 -1.64 -11.26
N THR A 273 30.66 -1.61 -12.14
CA THR A 273 30.69 -0.76 -13.35
C THR A 273 30.21 -1.44 -14.61
N ALA A 274 29.97 -2.78 -14.58
CA ALA A 274 29.52 -3.53 -15.74
C ALA A 274 28.26 -2.92 -16.39
N SER A 275 28.11 -3.14 -17.71
CA SER A 275 27.00 -2.58 -18.48
C SER A 275 25.94 -3.64 -18.72
N TYR A 276 24.74 -3.43 -18.22
CA TYR A 276 23.57 -4.27 -18.41
C TYR A 276 22.35 -3.41 -18.77
N PRO A 277 21.40 -3.93 -19.55
CA PRO A 277 20.24 -3.14 -20.00
C PRO A 277 19.29 -2.78 -18.86
N GLN A 278 19.19 -3.63 -17.81
CA GLN A 278 18.30 -3.42 -16.67
C GLN A 278 19.12 -3.02 -15.44
N VAL A 279 19.13 -1.73 -15.12
CA VAL A 279 19.84 -1.12 -13.97
C VAL A 279 18.91 -0.33 -13.07
N HIS A 280 17.62 -0.62 -13.09
CA HIS A 280 16.64 0.00 -12.20
C HIS A 280 15.43 -0.89 -12.01
N PHE A 281 14.80 -0.80 -10.83
CA PHE A 281 13.51 -1.40 -10.52
C PHE A 281 12.66 -0.45 -9.68
N THR A 282 11.36 -0.75 -9.55
CA THR A 282 10.45 0.07 -8.76
C THR A 282 9.74 -0.76 -7.71
N PHE A 283 9.91 -0.39 -6.44
CA PHE A 283 9.29 -1.07 -5.30
C PHE A 283 8.62 -0.05 -4.38
N LEU A 284 7.35 -0.26 -4.03
CA LEU A 284 6.56 0.59 -3.13
C LEU A 284 6.59 2.09 -3.48
N GLY A 285 6.56 2.41 -4.77
CA GLY A 285 6.58 3.79 -5.25
C GLY A 285 7.94 4.47 -5.26
N PHE A 286 9.01 3.73 -4.98
CA PHE A 286 10.40 4.17 -5.13
C PHE A 286 11.06 3.50 -6.32
N THR A 287 11.81 4.26 -7.13
CA THR A 287 12.70 3.70 -8.14
C THR A 287 14.11 3.60 -7.59
N PHE A 288 14.62 2.39 -7.50
CA PHE A 288 16.00 2.05 -7.20
C PHE A 288 16.82 2.13 -8.48
N ARG A 289 17.90 2.91 -8.48
CA ARG A 289 18.79 3.07 -9.63
C ARG A 289 20.12 3.71 -9.21
N PRO A 290 21.16 3.71 -10.06
CA PRO A 290 22.37 4.51 -9.85
C PRO A 290 22.02 5.98 -9.64
N ARG A 291 22.52 6.57 -8.55
CA ARG A 291 22.33 7.98 -8.21
C ARG A 291 23.61 8.54 -7.62
N ARG A 292 23.83 9.84 -7.83
CA ARG A 292 24.90 10.58 -7.18
C ARG A 292 24.68 10.57 -5.67
N ALA A 293 25.70 10.23 -4.92
CA ALA A 293 25.76 10.30 -3.46
C ALA A 293 27.04 11.05 -3.04
N ILE A 294 27.03 11.56 -1.82
CA ILE A 294 28.18 12.25 -1.22
C ILE A 294 28.55 11.46 0.03
N SER A 295 29.82 11.09 0.18
CA SER A 295 30.35 10.43 1.37
C SER A 295 30.45 11.40 2.53
N SER A 296 30.68 10.88 3.75
CA SER A 296 31.00 11.70 4.93
C SER A 296 32.27 12.55 4.76
N GLN A 297 33.14 12.18 3.81
CA GLN A 297 34.36 12.91 3.44
C GLN A 297 34.16 13.86 2.25
N ASN A 298 32.92 14.24 1.92
CA ASN A 298 32.56 15.08 0.77
C ASN A 298 32.97 14.53 -0.62
N ARG A 299 33.28 13.25 -0.76
CA ARG A 299 33.57 12.64 -2.05
C ARG A 299 32.28 12.24 -2.76
N ILE A 300 32.20 12.61 -4.03
CA ILE A 300 31.08 12.27 -4.89
C ILE A 300 31.28 10.87 -5.45
N PHE A 301 30.27 10.03 -5.35
CA PHE A 301 30.27 8.67 -5.91
C PHE A 301 28.88 8.27 -6.40
N THR A 302 28.79 7.22 -7.16
CA THR A 302 27.51 6.63 -7.59
C THR A 302 27.12 5.50 -6.65
N SER A 303 25.90 5.56 -6.10
CA SER A 303 25.32 4.51 -5.28
C SER A 303 23.95 4.07 -5.83
N PHE A 304 23.59 2.83 -5.59
CA PHE A 304 22.28 2.30 -5.99
C PHE A 304 21.24 2.67 -4.92
N LEU A 305 20.45 3.71 -5.18
CA LEU A 305 19.59 4.34 -4.18
C LEU A 305 18.12 4.43 -4.60
N PRO A 306 17.16 4.26 -3.63
CA PRO A 306 15.75 4.53 -3.84
C PRO A 306 15.47 6.03 -3.84
N GLY A 307 14.71 6.49 -4.81
CA GLY A 307 14.11 7.83 -4.84
C GLY A 307 12.69 7.74 -5.37
N VAL A 308 11.89 8.77 -5.15
CA VAL A 308 10.50 8.80 -5.62
C VAL A 308 10.40 8.38 -7.09
N SER A 309 9.45 7.50 -7.41
CA SER A 309 9.27 7.02 -8.78
C SER A 309 8.58 8.07 -9.67
N ALA A 310 8.81 7.96 -10.98
CA ALA A 310 8.15 8.84 -11.97
C ALA A 310 6.62 8.75 -11.89
N ASP A 311 6.09 7.54 -11.69
CA ASP A 311 4.65 7.31 -11.54
C ASP A 311 4.10 7.97 -10.26
N ALA A 312 4.84 7.93 -9.15
CA ALA A 312 4.48 8.62 -7.92
C ALA A 312 4.48 10.15 -8.12
N LEU A 313 5.51 10.71 -8.75
CA LEU A 313 5.55 12.13 -9.10
C LEU A 313 4.41 12.55 -10.03
N LYS A 314 4.05 11.69 -11.01
CA LYS A 314 2.91 11.95 -11.90
C LYS A 314 1.58 12.02 -11.12
N ARG A 315 1.38 11.10 -10.16
CA ARG A 315 0.19 11.12 -9.28
C ARG A 315 0.15 12.37 -8.41
N MET A 316 1.25 12.73 -7.77
CA MET A 316 1.33 13.94 -6.95
C MET A 316 1.07 15.22 -7.77
N ARG A 317 1.61 15.30 -8.99
CA ARG A 317 1.32 16.44 -9.89
C ARG A 317 -0.14 16.47 -10.32
N LYS A 318 -0.80 15.32 -10.50
CA LYS A 318 -2.25 15.24 -10.76
C LYS A 318 -3.03 15.79 -9.58
N GLU A 319 -2.65 15.41 -8.36
CA GLU A 319 -3.25 15.91 -7.11
C GLU A 319 -3.08 17.44 -6.99
N VAL A 320 -1.87 17.96 -7.16
CA VAL A 320 -1.60 19.41 -7.15
C VAL A 320 -2.40 20.15 -8.22
N ARG A 321 -2.66 19.55 -9.38
CA ARG A 321 -3.57 20.14 -10.37
C ARG A 321 -5.01 20.19 -9.89
N GLY A 322 -5.45 19.13 -9.18
CA GLY A 322 -6.78 19.05 -8.57
C GLY A 322 -7.05 20.14 -7.55
N TRP A 323 -6.02 20.65 -6.86
CA TRP A 323 -6.16 21.76 -5.92
C TRP A 323 -6.59 23.07 -6.60
N ARG A 324 -6.44 23.23 -7.90
CA ARG A 324 -6.83 24.41 -8.67
C ARG A 324 -6.27 25.74 -8.11
N ILE A 325 -5.10 25.71 -7.47
CA ILE A 325 -4.44 26.86 -6.82
C ILE A 325 -4.60 28.16 -7.65
N PRO A 326 -4.30 28.19 -8.98
CA PRO A 326 -4.42 29.43 -9.75
C PRO A 326 -5.84 30.02 -9.81
N ARG A 327 -6.88 29.29 -9.41
CA ARG A 327 -8.29 29.76 -9.41
C ARG A 327 -8.76 30.22 -8.03
N GLN A 328 -7.98 30.03 -6.98
CA GLN A 328 -8.31 30.41 -5.59
C GLN A 328 -7.89 31.85 -5.28
N THR A 329 -8.19 32.78 -6.17
CA THR A 329 -7.78 34.18 -6.07
C THR A 329 -8.43 34.98 -4.92
N PRO A 330 -9.65 34.65 -4.41
CA PRO A 330 -10.19 35.29 -3.22
C PRO A 330 -9.36 35.01 -1.96
N GLY A 331 -8.81 33.82 -1.83
CA GLY A 331 -8.04 33.37 -0.67
C GLY A 331 -6.68 34.04 -0.51
N THR A 332 -6.08 33.89 0.65
CA THR A 332 -4.74 34.36 1.01
C THR A 332 -3.67 33.29 0.71
N LEU A 333 -2.39 33.69 0.72
CA LEU A 333 -1.27 32.77 0.59
C LEU A 333 -1.19 31.79 1.79
N ALA A 334 -1.57 32.28 2.99
CA ALA A 334 -1.60 31.47 4.21
C ALA A 334 -2.68 30.38 4.16
N GLU A 335 -3.86 30.68 3.64
CA GLU A 335 -4.94 29.69 3.46
C GLU A 335 -4.53 28.60 2.45
N LEU A 336 -3.88 28.98 1.35
CA LEU A 336 -3.30 28.00 0.41
C LEU A 336 -2.23 27.12 1.09
N ALA A 337 -1.41 27.69 1.94
CA ALA A 337 -0.42 26.95 2.71
C ALA A 337 -1.09 25.95 3.68
N ALA A 338 -2.11 26.39 4.42
CA ALA A 338 -2.88 25.54 5.33
C ALA A 338 -3.50 24.33 4.59
N GLN A 339 -4.04 24.56 3.39
CA GLN A 339 -4.60 23.49 2.55
C GLN A 339 -3.52 22.51 2.02
N CYS A 340 -2.38 23.02 1.55
CA CYS A 340 -1.38 22.21 0.86
C CYS A 340 -0.41 21.48 1.80
N ASN A 341 -0.06 22.11 2.93
CA ASN A 341 1.02 21.64 3.81
C ASN A 341 0.80 20.23 4.38
N PRO A 342 -0.39 19.81 4.83
CA PRO A 342 -0.59 18.45 5.34
C PRO A 342 -0.24 17.38 4.31
N VAL A 343 -0.64 17.60 3.05
CA VAL A 343 -0.41 16.65 1.95
C VAL A 343 1.06 16.65 1.54
N ILE A 344 1.68 17.82 1.37
CA ILE A 344 3.10 17.96 1.00
C ILE A 344 3.99 17.35 2.08
N ARG A 345 3.67 17.56 3.37
CA ARG A 345 4.37 16.95 4.51
C ARG A 345 4.26 15.44 4.50
N GLY A 346 3.06 14.90 4.21
CA GLY A 346 2.85 13.47 4.04
C GLY A 346 3.74 12.87 2.94
N TRP A 347 3.80 13.50 1.77
CA TRP A 347 4.68 13.06 0.68
C TRP A 347 6.16 13.16 1.04
N TRP A 348 6.59 14.24 1.68
CA TRP A 348 7.97 14.39 2.12
C TRP A 348 8.37 13.34 3.14
N ASN A 349 7.52 13.10 4.15
CA ASN A 349 7.77 12.11 5.18
C ASN A 349 7.90 10.70 4.62
N TYR A 350 7.24 10.40 3.51
CA TYR A 350 7.34 9.10 2.85
C TYR A 350 8.49 9.09 1.83
N TYR A 351 8.42 9.90 0.79
CA TYR A 351 9.33 9.85 -0.35
C TYR A 351 10.65 10.57 -0.15
N GLY A 352 10.72 11.55 0.75
CA GLY A 352 11.94 12.29 1.10
C GLY A 352 12.89 11.54 2.04
N ALA A 353 12.47 10.38 2.57
CA ALA A 353 13.22 9.64 3.57
C ALA A 353 14.59 9.11 3.09
N PHE A 354 14.75 8.83 1.78
CA PHE A 354 15.93 8.16 1.26
C PHE A 354 16.75 9.00 0.25
N TYR A 355 16.08 9.77 -0.62
CA TYR A 355 16.73 10.62 -1.63
C TYR A 355 15.93 11.90 -1.83
N ARG A 356 16.23 12.90 -1.01
CA ARG A 356 15.47 14.16 -0.89
C ARG A 356 15.42 14.96 -2.19
N THR A 357 16.54 15.06 -2.90
CA THR A 357 16.66 15.87 -4.12
C THR A 357 15.67 15.49 -5.21
N ALA A 358 15.23 14.21 -5.25
CA ALA A 358 14.20 13.77 -6.19
C ALA A 358 12.82 14.43 -5.95
N MET A 359 12.56 14.94 -4.74
CA MET A 359 11.30 15.63 -4.40
C MET A 359 11.29 17.09 -4.84
N TYR A 360 12.45 17.72 -5.08
CA TYR A 360 12.52 19.14 -5.44
C TYR A 360 11.86 19.47 -6.78
N GLU A 361 11.76 18.50 -7.69
CA GLU A 361 11.01 18.68 -8.92
C GLU A 361 9.51 18.91 -8.66
N LEU A 362 8.94 18.21 -7.68
CA LEU A 362 7.56 18.42 -7.23
C LEU A 362 7.40 19.78 -6.56
N PHE A 363 8.35 20.17 -5.71
CA PHE A 363 8.32 21.47 -5.02
C PHE A 363 8.37 22.64 -6.00
N ARG A 364 9.26 22.57 -6.99
CA ARG A 364 9.27 23.55 -8.10
C ARG A 364 7.97 23.58 -8.90
N TYR A 365 7.27 22.42 -8.99
CA TYR A 365 5.98 22.38 -9.65
C TYR A 365 4.88 23.09 -8.83
N VAL A 366 4.86 22.92 -7.50
CA VAL A 366 3.98 23.65 -6.58
C VAL A 366 4.23 25.15 -6.68
N ASP A 367 5.50 25.58 -6.59
CA ASP A 367 5.91 26.98 -6.72
C ASP A 367 5.40 27.63 -8.02
N ARG A 368 5.50 26.90 -9.15
CA ARG A 368 4.95 27.40 -10.42
C ARG A 368 3.43 27.63 -10.34
N LYS A 369 2.69 26.82 -9.55
CA LYS A 369 1.25 27.06 -9.35
C LYS A 369 0.98 28.28 -8.47
N LEU A 370 1.83 28.53 -7.48
CA LEU A 370 1.76 29.75 -6.65
C LEU A 370 2.08 31.00 -7.46
N VAL A 371 3.09 30.97 -8.34
CA VAL A 371 3.37 32.07 -9.29
C VAL A 371 2.17 32.33 -10.20
N GLN A 372 1.53 31.28 -10.72
CA GLN A 372 0.32 31.42 -11.55
C GLN A 372 -0.85 32.05 -10.76
N TRP A 373 -1.00 31.67 -9.48
CA TRP A 373 -1.99 32.27 -8.58
C TRP A 373 -1.72 33.75 -8.35
N ALA A 374 -0.50 34.14 -8.00
CA ALA A 374 -0.11 35.53 -7.77
C ALA A 374 -0.38 36.41 -9.01
N ARG A 375 -0.06 35.90 -10.21
CA ARG A 375 -0.33 36.58 -11.47
C ARG A 375 -1.82 36.81 -11.77
N ARG A 376 -2.70 35.94 -11.25
CA ARG A 376 -4.15 36.09 -11.38
C ARG A 376 -4.72 37.01 -10.31
N LYS A 377 -4.16 36.97 -9.11
CA LYS A 377 -4.64 37.78 -7.97
C LYS A 377 -4.20 39.24 -8.06
N TYR A 378 -2.93 39.49 -8.40
CA TYR A 378 -2.35 40.82 -8.37
C TYR A 378 -2.21 41.41 -9.78
N LYS A 379 -2.93 42.49 -10.08
CA LYS A 379 -2.86 43.19 -11.39
C LYS A 379 -1.44 43.58 -11.78
N THR A 380 -0.63 44.05 -10.84
CA THR A 380 0.78 44.42 -11.02
C THR A 380 1.69 43.26 -11.45
N LEU A 381 1.30 42.00 -11.21
CA LEU A 381 2.05 40.82 -11.57
C LEU A 381 1.51 40.12 -12.82
N SER A 382 0.31 40.46 -13.29
CA SER A 382 -0.46 39.65 -14.28
C SER A 382 0.30 39.39 -15.58
N ARG A 383 1.02 40.39 -16.12
CA ARG A 383 1.77 40.29 -17.39
C ARG A 383 3.27 40.04 -17.22
N HIS A 384 3.79 39.97 -15.97
CA HIS A 384 5.22 39.97 -15.69
C HIS A 384 5.68 38.70 -14.98
N LYS A 385 6.05 37.66 -15.76
CA LYS A 385 6.51 36.38 -15.22
C LYS A 385 7.73 36.53 -14.27
N ARG A 386 8.78 37.25 -14.70
CA ARG A 386 9.99 37.46 -13.86
C ARG A 386 9.68 38.19 -12.55
N ARG A 387 8.84 39.21 -12.59
CA ARG A 387 8.37 39.92 -11.37
C ARG A 387 7.60 39.00 -10.43
N SER A 388 6.76 38.12 -10.97
CA SER A 388 6.00 37.16 -10.16
C SER A 388 6.88 36.11 -9.49
N GLU A 389 7.93 35.65 -10.19
CA GLU A 389 8.92 34.73 -9.62
C GLU A 389 9.80 35.44 -8.55
N ALA A 390 10.15 36.72 -8.76
CA ALA A 390 10.84 37.52 -7.77
C ALA A 390 9.98 37.76 -6.52
N TRP A 391 8.69 38.08 -6.72
CA TRP A 391 7.72 38.21 -5.64
C TRP A 391 7.64 36.92 -4.80
N LEU A 392 7.55 35.74 -5.45
CA LEU A 392 7.50 34.48 -4.72
C LEU A 392 8.80 34.24 -3.92
N ARG A 393 9.98 34.61 -4.47
CA ARG A 393 11.26 34.53 -3.74
C ARG A 393 11.25 35.41 -2.50
N GLN A 394 10.72 36.65 -2.62
CA GLN A 394 10.59 37.56 -1.50
C GLN A 394 9.67 36.99 -0.41
N MET A 395 8.50 36.40 -0.78
CA MET A 395 7.63 35.73 0.16
C MET A 395 8.30 34.55 0.86
N LYS A 396 9.08 33.76 0.15
CA LYS A 396 9.86 32.66 0.73
C LYS A 396 10.90 33.16 1.75
N ASN A 397 11.62 34.23 1.42
CA ASN A 397 12.63 34.77 2.32
C ASN A 397 12.02 35.45 3.56
N GLY A 398 10.87 36.10 3.39
CA GLY A 398 10.17 36.77 4.50
C GLY A 398 9.38 35.80 5.39
N SER A 399 8.97 34.63 4.85
CA SER A 399 8.17 33.66 5.59
C SER A 399 8.50 32.21 5.19
N PRO A 400 9.74 31.73 5.45
CA PRO A 400 10.21 30.43 4.98
C PRO A 400 9.43 29.25 5.57
N GLN A 401 8.73 29.44 6.68
CA GLN A 401 7.93 28.40 7.34
C GLN A 401 6.47 28.35 6.82
N MET A 402 6.04 29.29 5.99
CA MET A 402 4.64 29.35 5.53
C MET A 402 4.25 28.10 4.74
N PHE A 403 5.03 27.74 3.74
CA PHE A 403 4.85 26.46 3.06
C PHE A 403 5.87 25.44 3.54
N PHE A 404 5.41 24.24 3.86
CA PHE A 404 6.29 23.18 4.34
C PHE A 404 7.47 22.89 3.39
N HIS A 405 7.26 22.89 2.08
CA HIS A 405 8.33 22.63 1.12
C HIS A 405 9.38 23.77 1.02
N TRP A 406 9.04 24.97 1.46
CA TRP A 406 10.02 26.06 1.56
C TRP A 406 10.99 25.83 2.72
N SER A 407 10.47 25.38 3.87
CA SER A 407 11.29 25.14 5.05
C SER A 407 12.29 23.99 4.85
N VAL A 408 11.93 22.96 4.08
CA VAL A 408 12.81 21.79 3.86
C VAL A 408 13.76 21.95 2.66
N ALA A 409 13.44 22.82 1.70
CA ALA A 409 14.32 23.12 0.56
C ALA A 409 15.47 24.09 0.92
N GLY A 410 15.34 24.85 1.99
CA GLY A 410 16.37 25.77 2.48
C GLY A 410 17.49 25.13 3.31
N ILE A 411 17.37 23.87 3.65
CA ILE A 411 18.33 23.16 4.53
C ILE A 411 19.57 22.62 3.75
N GLU A 412 19.59 22.71 2.43
CA GLU A 412 20.67 22.14 1.59
C GLU A 412 21.57 23.19 0.91
N VAL A 413 21.70 24.40 1.47
CA VAL A 413 22.74 25.35 1.04
C VAL A 413 23.67 25.54 2.22
N GLY A 414 24.49 24.52 2.49
CA GLY A 414 25.62 24.53 3.39
C GLY A 414 26.57 23.44 2.95
#